data_a37319d950d834e36543fbf05e41e37e
#
_entry.id   a37319d950d834e36543fbf05e41e37e
#
_cell.length_a   1.000
_cell.length_b   1.000
_cell.length_c   1.000
_cell.angle_alpha   90.00
_cell.angle_beta   90.00
_cell.angle_gamma   90.00
#
_symmetry.space_group_name_H-M   'P 1'
#
loop_
_entity.id
_entity.type
_entity.pdbx_description
1 polymer ?
#
loop_
_entity_poly.entity_id
_entity_poly.type
_entity_poly.pdbx_seq_one_letter_code
_entity_poly.pdbx_strand_id
1 'polypeptide(L)'
;MELVHKVQLTAERLFSRFGVKSVTMDDVAKEISISKKTLYKCFRDKESLVMCTIESHMQETEQAISNIIAVEENPIYQLYKITQYIISNQRRFSPSMMYDLKKYHPNSFQIFEKHRSSHIVNHIKQNIELGRNTGHYRNNFD
;
A
#
# COMPACT_ATOMS: atom_id res chain seq x y z
N MET A 1 -14.84 14.97 3.64
CA MET A 1 -13.54 14.44 3.15
C MET A 1 -12.49 14.38 4.25
N GLU A 2 -12.27 15.43 5.01
CA GLU A 2 -11.23 15.49 6.06
C GLU A 2 -11.39 14.42 7.16
N LEU A 3 -12.60 14.19 7.68
CA LEU A 3 -12.84 13.18 8.72
C LEU A 3 -12.61 11.75 8.22
N VAL A 4 -13.07 11.41 7.02
CA VAL A 4 -12.87 10.08 6.41
C VAL A 4 -11.39 9.79 6.27
N HIS A 5 -10.63 10.75 5.77
CA HIS A 5 -9.18 10.61 5.64
C HIS A 5 -8.48 10.47 7.00
N LYS A 6 -8.89 11.24 8.02
CA LYS A 6 -8.37 11.10 9.38
C LYS A 6 -8.65 9.73 9.98
N VAL A 7 -9.88 9.20 9.79
CA VAL A 7 -10.25 7.84 10.21
C VAL A 7 -9.35 6.81 9.54
N GLN A 8 -9.19 6.90 8.23
CA GLN A 8 -8.38 6.00 7.43
C GLN A 8 -6.91 5.96 7.88
N LEU A 9 -6.25 7.13 8.02
CA LEU A 9 -4.86 7.20 8.48
C LEU A 9 -4.68 6.64 9.89
N THR A 10 -5.66 6.87 10.76
CA THR A 10 -5.64 6.33 12.12
C THR A 10 -5.80 4.82 12.11
N ALA A 11 -6.72 4.29 11.32
CA ALA A 11 -6.92 2.85 11.17
C ALA A 11 -5.66 2.18 10.61
N GLU A 12 -5.04 2.73 9.58
CA GLU A 12 -3.80 2.22 9.01
C GLU A 12 -2.69 2.14 10.06
N ARG A 13 -2.50 3.19 10.84
CA ARG A 13 -1.51 3.24 11.91
C ARG A 13 -1.78 2.19 13.00
N LEU A 14 -3.03 2.02 13.42
CA LEU A 14 -3.41 1.02 14.41
C LEU A 14 -3.26 -0.41 13.87
N PHE A 15 -3.69 -0.66 12.64
CA PHE A 15 -3.55 -1.97 11.97
C PHE A 15 -2.09 -2.37 11.78
N SER A 16 -1.23 -1.43 11.39
CA SER A 16 0.21 -1.67 11.24
C SER A 16 0.87 -2.02 12.58
N ARG A 17 0.44 -1.36 13.66
CA ARG A 17 1.05 -1.52 15.00
C ARG A 17 0.54 -2.75 15.75
N PHE A 18 -0.76 -3.03 15.69
CA PHE A 18 -1.43 -4.01 16.54
C PHE A 18 -2.02 -5.20 15.77
N GLY A 19 -1.93 -5.19 14.44
CA GLY A 19 -2.61 -6.15 13.57
C GLY A 19 -4.07 -5.80 13.31
N VAL A 20 -4.58 -6.24 12.16
CA VAL A 20 -5.96 -5.92 11.75
C VAL A 20 -6.97 -6.61 12.65
N LYS A 21 -6.70 -7.86 13.07
CA LYS A 21 -7.62 -8.64 13.92
C LYS A 21 -7.89 -7.95 15.25
N SER A 22 -6.84 -7.45 15.91
CA SER A 22 -6.91 -6.93 17.28
C SER A 22 -7.59 -5.58 17.37
N VAL A 23 -7.56 -4.77 16.32
CA VAL A 23 -8.12 -3.42 16.31
C VAL A 23 -9.61 -3.46 15.98
N THR A 24 -10.43 -2.85 16.82
CA THR A 24 -11.88 -2.72 16.65
C THR A 24 -12.25 -1.35 16.08
N MET A 25 -13.49 -1.21 15.57
CA MET A 25 -14.06 0.08 15.18
C MET A 25 -14.08 1.06 16.37
N ASP A 26 -14.34 0.54 17.58
CA ASP A 26 -14.32 1.35 18.82
C ASP A 26 -12.92 1.91 19.12
N ASP A 27 -11.88 1.13 18.92
CA ASP A 27 -10.50 1.58 19.12
C ASP A 27 -10.17 2.74 18.19
N VAL A 28 -10.56 2.64 16.92
CA VAL A 28 -10.38 3.71 15.93
C VAL A 28 -11.16 4.97 16.33
N ALA A 29 -12.43 4.83 16.74
CA ALA A 29 -13.26 5.95 17.17
C ALA A 29 -12.67 6.67 18.39
N LYS A 30 -12.23 5.91 19.38
CA LYS A 30 -11.59 6.44 20.62
C LYS A 30 -10.30 7.18 20.31
N GLU A 31 -9.46 6.63 19.44
CA GLU A 31 -8.16 7.20 19.08
C GLU A 31 -8.27 8.61 18.49
N ILE A 32 -9.34 8.89 17.73
CA ILE A 32 -9.59 10.22 17.15
C ILE A 32 -10.66 11.02 17.88
N SER A 33 -11.12 10.52 19.02
CA SER A 33 -12.11 11.20 19.89
C SER A 33 -13.44 11.50 19.20
N ILE A 34 -13.95 10.56 18.40
CA ILE A 34 -15.29 10.63 17.81
C ILE A 34 -16.22 9.56 18.37
N SER A 35 -17.54 9.78 18.22
CA SER A 35 -18.51 8.76 18.58
C SER A 35 -18.48 7.59 17.60
N LYS A 36 -18.83 6.39 18.10
CA LYS A 36 -19.04 5.19 17.27
C LYS A 36 -20.03 5.47 16.14
N LYS A 37 -21.13 6.17 16.44
CA LYS A 37 -22.11 6.58 15.43
C LYS A 37 -21.50 7.42 14.32
N THR A 38 -20.60 8.33 14.65
CA THR A 38 -19.89 9.19 13.67
C THR A 38 -18.95 8.33 12.81
N LEU A 39 -18.23 7.39 13.39
CA LEU A 39 -17.38 6.47 12.63
C LEU A 39 -18.18 5.62 11.63
N TYR A 40 -19.32 5.05 12.07
CA TYR A 40 -20.18 4.25 11.19
C TYR A 40 -20.90 5.05 10.10
N LYS A 41 -20.92 6.39 10.18
CA LYS A 41 -21.31 7.23 9.04
C LYS A 41 -20.21 7.33 7.97
N CYS A 42 -18.94 7.19 8.37
CA CYS A 42 -17.81 7.20 7.43
C CYS A 42 -17.59 5.83 6.79
N PHE A 43 -17.69 4.76 7.56
CA PHE A 43 -17.44 3.38 7.12
C PHE A 43 -18.52 2.45 7.67
N ARG A 44 -19.20 1.73 6.78
CA ARG A 44 -20.28 0.83 7.14
C ARG A 44 -19.87 -0.24 8.15
N ASP A 45 -18.68 -0.77 8.00
CA ASP A 45 -18.13 -1.86 8.79
C ASP A 45 -16.58 -1.84 8.76
N LYS A 46 -15.97 -2.74 9.52
CA LYS A 46 -14.52 -2.88 9.57
C LYS A 46 -13.92 -3.30 8.22
N GLU A 47 -14.62 -4.16 7.45
CA GLU A 47 -14.17 -4.61 6.14
C GLU A 47 -14.02 -3.43 5.16
N SER A 48 -15.00 -2.53 5.14
CA SER A 48 -14.94 -1.32 4.30
C SER A 48 -13.80 -0.37 4.72
N LEU A 49 -13.51 -0.28 6.01
CA LEU A 49 -12.37 0.50 6.51
C LEU A 49 -11.03 -0.16 6.13
N VAL A 50 -10.91 -1.47 6.30
CA VAL A 50 -9.72 -2.24 5.89
C VAL A 50 -9.47 -2.08 4.39
N MET A 51 -10.51 -2.25 3.56
CA MET A 51 -10.39 -2.09 2.12
C MET A 51 -9.92 -0.68 1.75
N CYS A 52 -10.51 0.35 2.36
CA CYS A 52 -10.11 1.73 2.12
C CYS A 52 -8.62 1.99 2.48
N THR A 53 -8.11 1.43 3.57
CA THR A 53 -6.69 1.56 3.93
C THR A 53 -5.77 0.88 2.91
N ILE A 54 -6.17 -0.27 2.38
CA ILE A 54 -5.43 -1.00 1.34
C ILE A 54 -5.41 -0.23 0.03
N GLU A 55 -6.57 0.23 -0.43
CA GLU A 55 -6.71 0.99 -1.68
C GLU A 55 -5.89 2.28 -1.65
N SER A 56 -5.91 3.00 -0.53
CA SER A 56 -5.09 4.20 -0.37
C SER A 56 -3.60 3.91 -0.45
N HIS A 57 -3.15 2.86 0.22
CA HIS A 57 -1.74 2.44 0.16
C HIS A 57 -1.33 2.06 -1.27
N MET A 58 -2.19 1.35 -2.00
CA MET A 58 -1.94 1.00 -3.40
C MET A 58 -1.81 2.25 -4.27
N GLN A 59 -2.73 3.21 -4.12
CA GLN A 59 -2.70 4.47 -4.87
C GLN A 59 -1.46 5.32 -4.55
N GLU A 60 -1.10 5.44 -3.27
CA GLU A 60 0.11 6.14 -2.86
C GLU A 60 1.38 5.51 -3.43
N THR A 61 1.45 4.17 -3.41
CA THR A 61 2.58 3.42 -3.97
C THR A 61 2.70 3.63 -5.48
N GLU A 62 1.58 3.53 -6.20
CA GLU A 62 1.53 3.74 -7.65
C GLU A 62 1.94 5.17 -8.02
N GLN A 63 1.43 6.17 -7.28
CA GLN A 63 1.79 7.57 -7.50
C GLN A 63 3.27 7.82 -7.23
N ALA A 64 3.82 7.25 -6.16
CA ALA A 64 5.24 7.41 -5.83
C ALA A 64 6.15 6.79 -6.91
N ILE A 65 5.84 5.58 -7.36
CA ILE A 65 6.59 4.91 -8.43
C ILE A 65 6.48 5.70 -9.73
N SER A 66 5.29 6.13 -10.12
CA SER A 66 5.08 6.95 -11.32
C SER A 66 5.86 8.25 -11.28
N ASN A 67 5.93 8.92 -10.13
CA ASN A 67 6.74 10.13 -9.95
C ASN A 67 8.25 9.84 -10.11
N ILE A 68 8.74 8.73 -9.56
CA ILE A 68 10.13 8.32 -9.73
C ILE A 68 10.45 8.10 -11.22
N ILE A 69 9.58 7.38 -11.93
CA ILE A 69 9.74 7.07 -13.35
C ILE A 69 9.70 8.35 -14.19
N ALA A 70 8.84 9.30 -13.87
CA ALA A 70 8.70 10.54 -14.62
C ALA A 70 9.92 11.47 -14.51
N VAL A 71 10.68 11.40 -13.41
CA VAL A 71 11.80 12.31 -13.13
C VAL A 71 13.16 11.67 -13.39
N GLU A 72 13.28 10.36 -13.20
CA GLU A 72 14.55 9.66 -13.31
C GLU A 72 14.69 8.96 -14.65
N GLU A 73 15.57 9.46 -15.49
CA GLU A 73 15.82 8.91 -16.85
C GLU A 73 16.76 7.70 -16.85
N ASN A 74 17.66 7.61 -15.85
CA ASN A 74 18.60 6.50 -15.75
C ASN A 74 17.93 5.26 -15.14
N PRO A 75 17.81 4.14 -15.86
CA PRO A 75 17.09 2.96 -15.38
C PRO A 75 17.70 2.33 -14.13
N ILE A 76 19.01 2.46 -13.90
CA ILE A 76 19.67 1.94 -12.69
C ILE A 76 19.24 2.75 -11.48
N TYR A 77 19.29 4.08 -11.56
CA TYR A 77 18.85 4.96 -10.48
C TYR A 77 17.34 4.90 -10.27
N GLN A 78 16.57 4.74 -11.34
CA GLN A 78 15.12 4.54 -11.27
C GLN A 78 14.79 3.30 -10.44
N LEU A 79 15.40 2.14 -10.77
CA LEU A 79 15.20 0.88 -10.04
C LEU A 79 15.66 1.01 -8.58
N TYR A 80 16.80 1.67 -8.33
CA TYR A 80 17.30 1.93 -6.99
C TYR A 80 16.30 2.75 -6.16
N LYS A 81 15.77 3.86 -6.69
CA LYS A 81 14.80 4.71 -6.00
C LYS A 81 13.48 3.97 -5.71
N ILE A 82 12.98 3.17 -6.68
CA ILE A 82 11.79 2.34 -6.49
C ILE A 82 12.02 1.33 -5.36
N THR A 83 13.16 0.64 -5.36
CA THR A 83 13.51 -0.33 -4.32
C THR A 83 13.61 0.34 -2.94
N GLN A 84 14.26 1.50 -2.84
CA GLN A 84 14.36 2.26 -1.59
C GLN A 84 12.97 2.68 -1.08
N TYR A 85 12.10 3.14 -1.96
CA TYR A 85 10.72 3.48 -1.61
C TYR A 85 9.97 2.27 -1.04
N ILE A 86 10.02 1.11 -1.72
CA ILE A 86 9.34 -0.12 -1.28
C ILE A 86 9.86 -0.56 0.10
N ILE A 87 11.18 -0.58 0.30
CA ILE A 87 11.79 -0.99 1.58
C ILE A 87 11.38 -0.04 2.71
N SER A 88 11.42 1.27 2.48
CA SER A 88 11.06 2.27 3.51
C SER A 88 9.60 2.20 3.93
N ASN A 89 8.71 1.78 3.02
CA ASN A 89 7.28 1.67 3.27
C ASN A 89 6.82 0.28 3.78
N GLN A 90 7.70 -0.72 3.83
CA GLN A 90 7.36 -2.06 4.36
C GLN A 90 6.82 -2.03 5.80
N ARG A 91 7.22 -1.06 6.62
CA ARG A 91 6.76 -0.93 8.01
C ARG A 91 5.27 -0.61 8.12
N ARG A 92 4.68 0.01 7.12
CA ARG A 92 3.24 0.33 7.09
C ARG A 92 2.39 -0.93 6.90
N PHE A 93 2.93 -1.93 6.20
CA PHE A 93 2.30 -3.24 5.98
C PHE A 93 3.17 -4.34 6.59
N SER A 94 3.16 -4.42 7.92
CA SER A 94 3.95 -5.39 8.67
C SER A 94 3.58 -6.84 8.32
N PRO A 95 4.48 -7.80 8.50
CA PRO A 95 4.17 -9.23 8.30
C PRO A 95 2.95 -9.70 9.10
N SER A 96 2.75 -9.18 10.30
CA SER A 96 1.61 -9.48 11.16
C SER A 96 0.30 -8.94 10.56
N MET A 97 0.31 -7.71 10.03
CA MET A 97 -0.83 -7.14 9.32
C MET A 97 -1.18 -7.96 8.07
N MET A 98 -0.19 -8.37 7.29
CA MET A 98 -0.39 -9.20 6.10
C MET A 98 -0.95 -10.58 6.43
N TYR A 99 -0.49 -11.19 7.52
CA TYR A 99 -1.04 -12.45 8.02
C TYR A 99 -2.53 -12.31 8.38
N ASP A 100 -2.87 -11.26 9.13
CA ASP A 100 -4.25 -10.97 9.53
C ASP A 100 -5.16 -10.71 8.32
N LEU A 101 -4.69 -9.92 7.34
CA LEU A 101 -5.41 -9.67 6.10
C LEU A 101 -5.71 -10.99 5.37
N LYS A 102 -4.71 -11.83 5.18
CA LYS A 102 -4.87 -13.12 4.50
C LYS A 102 -5.87 -14.02 5.20
N LYS A 103 -5.84 -14.04 6.54
CA LYS A 103 -6.65 -14.95 7.34
C LYS A 103 -8.08 -14.46 7.58
N TYR A 104 -8.26 -13.17 7.83
CA TYR A 104 -9.53 -12.59 8.29
C TYR A 104 -10.22 -11.71 7.27
N HIS A 105 -9.48 -11.23 6.24
CA HIS A 105 -9.97 -10.35 5.18
C HIS A 105 -9.47 -10.84 3.80
N PRO A 106 -9.80 -12.09 3.39
CA PRO A 106 -9.22 -12.72 2.21
C PRO A 106 -9.54 -11.97 0.91
N ASN A 107 -10.70 -11.35 0.79
CA ASN A 107 -11.05 -10.56 -0.39
C ASN A 107 -10.14 -9.32 -0.53
N SER A 108 -9.95 -8.59 0.56
CA SER A 108 -9.05 -7.44 0.61
C SER A 108 -7.61 -7.84 0.33
N PHE A 109 -7.18 -8.98 0.88
CA PHE A 109 -5.87 -9.54 0.62
C PHE A 109 -5.65 -9.91 -0.86
N GLN A 110 -6.62 -10.54 -1.52
CA GLN A 110 -6.54 -10.89 -2.94
C GLN A 110 -6.43 -9.66 -3.83
N ILE A 111 -7.17 -8.60 -3.55
CA ILE A 111 -7.10 -7.34 -4.29
C ILE A 111 -5.70 -6.73 -4.14
N PHE A 112 -5.16 -6.69 -2.91
CA PHE A 112 -3.81 -6.22 -2.64
C PHE A 112 -2.75 -7.02 -3.40
N GLU A 113 -2.77 -8.36 -3.33
CA GLU A 113 -1.82 -9.24 -4.00
C GLU A 113 -1.89 -9.11 -5.53
N LYS A 114 -3.08 -9.04 -6.08
CA LYS A 114 -3.27 -8.84 -7.52
C LYS A 114 -2.69 -7.51 -7.98
N HIS A 115 -2.96 -6.44 -7.24
CA HIS A 115 -2.40 -5.13 -7.54
C HIS A 115 -0.87 -5.16 -7.45
N ARG A 116 -0.32 -5.67 -6.35
CA ARG A 116 1.13 -5.77 -6.14
C ARG A 116 1.81 -6.56 -7.25
N SER A 117 1.29 -7.74 -7.60
CA SER A 117 1.89 -8.59 -8.61
C SER A 117 1.78 -8.02 -10.02
N SER A 118 0.70 -7.32 -10.36
CA SER A 118 0.52 -6.75 -11.70
C SER A 118 1.29 -5.43 -11.88
N HIS A 119 1.15 -4.47 -10.97
CA HIS A 119 1.72 -3.13 -11.14
C HIS A 119 3.22 -3.09 -10.87
N ILE A 120 3.69 -3.63 -9.75
CA ILE A 120 5.14 -3.61 -9.42
C ILE A 120 5.93 -4.43 -10.44
N VAL A 121 5.45 -5.61 -10.81
CA VAL A 121 6.11 -6.44 -11.81
C VAL A 121 6.15 -5.76 -13.17
N ASN A 122 5.08 -5.08 -13.58
CA ASN A 122 5.07 -4.32 -14.82
C ASN A 122 6.09 -3.17 -14.81
N HIS A 123 6.20 -2.41 -13.73
CA HIS A 123 7.20 -1.35 -13.61
C HIS A 123 8.63 -1.89 -13.70
N ILE A 124 8.91 -3.04 -13.07
CA ILE A 124 10.22 -3.70 -13.16
C ILE A 124 10.50 -4.15 -14.60
N LYS A 125 9.53 -4.76 -15.29
CA LYS A 125 9.69 -5.16 -16.70
C LYS A 125 9.98 -3.97 -17.59
N GLN A 126 9.22 -2.89 -17.47
CA GLN A 126 9.44 -1.66 -18.25
C GLN A 126 10.83 -1.06 -17.97
N ASN A 127 11.28 -1.07 -16.72
CA ASN A 127 12.62 -0.62 -16.35
C ASN A 127 13.72 -1.48 -16.99
N ILE A 128 13.54 -2.81 -17.02
CA ILE A 128 14.48 -3.73 -17.67
C ILE A 128 14.55 -3.46 -19.17
N GLU A 129 13.41 -3.27 -19.82
CA GLU A 129 13.35 -2.95 -21.26
C GLU A 129 14.03 -1.61 -21.57
N LEU A 130 13.75 -0.58 -20.75
CA LEU A 130 14.43 0.71 -20.86
C LEU A 130 15.95 0.56 -20.71
N GLY A 131 16.40 -0.18 -19.71
CA GLY A 131 17.82 -0.41 -19.46
C GLY A 131 18.53 -1.18 -20.58
N ARG A 132 17.86 -2.15 -21.19
CA ARG A 132 18.36 -2.85 -22.37
C ARG A 132 18.47 -1.92 -23.60
N ASN A 133 17.41 -1.17 -23.86
CA ASN A 133 17.34 -0.26 -25.01
C ASN A 133 18.34 0.90 -24.93
N THR A 134 18.68 1.33 -23.72
CA THR A 134 19.65 2.42 -23.47
C THR A 134 21.07 1.92 -23.20
N GLY A 135 21.31 0.61 -23.26
CA GLY A 135 22.63 0.01 -23.05
C GLY A 135 23.10 -0.05 -21.60
N HIS A 136 22.25 0.27 -20.62
CA HIS A 136 22.58 0.17 -19.20
C HIS A 136 22.54 -1.27 -18.68
N TYR A 137 21.72 -2.13 -19.29
CA TYR A 137 21.60 -3.54 -18.96
C TYR A 137 22.06 -4.41 -20.14
N ARG A 138 22.71 -5.52 -19.83
CA ARG A 138 23.05 -6.53 -20.83
C ARG A 138 21.79 -7.20 -21.40
N ASN A 139 21.85 -7.69 -22.64
CA ASN A 139 20.70 -8.32 -23.30
C ASN A 139 20.58 -9.83 -23.10
N ASN A 140 21.56 -10.47 -22.46
CA ASN A 140 21.69 -11.93 -22.35
C ASN A 140 21.33 -12.48 -20.97
N PHE A 141 20.29 -11.95 -20.34
CA PHE A 141 19.71 -12.51 -19.15
C PHE A 141 18.19 -12.66 -19.29
N ASP A 142 17.60 -13.65 -18.65
CA ASP A 142 16.16 -13.92 -18.57
C ASP A 142 15.53 -13.27 -17.33
#